data_9a185da1def72cf207186fd8cfb0a005
#
_entry.id   9a185da1def72cf207186fd8cfb0a005
#
_cell.length_a   1.000
_cell.length_b   1.000
_cell.length_c   1.000
_cell.angle_alpha   90.00
_cell.angle_beta   90.00
_cell.angle_gamma   90.00
#
_symmetry.space_group_name_H-M   'P 1'
#
loop_
_entity.id
_entity.type
_entity.pdbx_description
1 polymer ?
#
loop_
_entity_poly.entity_id
_entity_poly.type
_entity_poly.pdbx_seq_one_letter_code
_entity_poly.pdbx_strand_id
1 'polypeptide(L)'
;MEKLNYKFFLHLLIIISFSSNVSSDSSKLIENLEIEKGFSIEIFVDNIDTPRQIAESDSGNIFVGSRSAGTITVINKNKDIRVIAKGLSNSTGVTYHDGDLYFSEVNSIWKIPNIDEALSSSEQMPDKVLVTNNLPSDTWHGWKWIDFGPDNKLYVPVGAPCNICNPSLEEKYNFDKRYASIMRLNDGEWEYVARGVRNTVGFDWHPETNNLYFGDNGRDWMGDDMPSCELNVVKNDDSFYGYPYKHSMDVLDPDYSKKIPDNAEEFIDPILELGAHVAPTGLSFYDGDHFPAKYKNTLFMTLHGSWNRSRKVGYKVIAVHFDENGELLYHKDFITGWLQKNNGQEKVLGRPASVFQKSDGSILISDDGANVIYRVSYQQS
;
A
#
# COMPACT_ATOMS: atom_id res chain seq x y z
N MET A 1 -72.15 1.51 -20.46
CA MET A 1 -71.21 0.75 -21.25
C MET A 1 -69.97 1.61 -21.48
N GLU A 2 -69.03 1.60 -20.53
CA GLU A 2 -67.80 2.34 -20.64
C GLU A 2 -66.65 1.35 -20.98
N LYS A 3 -65.93 1.66 -22.05
CA LYS A 3 -64.83 0.86 -22.53
C LYS A 3 -63.57 1.29 -21.79
N LEU A 4 -63.02 0.38 -20.97
CA LEU A 4 -61.74 0.53 -20.30
C LEU A 4 -60.60 0.27 -21.31
N ASN A 5 -59.83 1.29 -21.64
CA ASN A 5 -58.62 1.19 -22.48
C ASN A 5 -57.40 0.91 -21.59
N TYR A 6 -56.90 -0.31 -21.61
CA TYR A 6 -55.57 -0.64 -21.04
C TYR A 6 -54.46 -0.25 -22.02
N LYS A 7 -53.71 0.77 -21.69
CA LYS A 7 -52.42 1.05 -22.33
C LYS A 7 -51.33 0.21 -21.65
N PHE A 8 -50.84 -0.79 -22.37
CA PHE A 8 -49.58 -1.49 -22.02
C PHE A 8 -48.42 -0.53 -22.20
N PHE A 9 -47.78 -0.10 -21.10
CA PHE A 9 -46.46 0.55 -21.13
C PHE A 9 -45.41 -0.55 -21.16
N LEU A 10 -44.79 -0.76 -22.34
CA LEU A 10 -43.63 -1.60 -22.54
C LEU A 10 -42.43 -0.81 -21.98
N HIS A 11 -41.94 -1.14 -20.79
CA HIS A 11 -40.66 -0.61 -20.29
C HIS A 11 -39.55 -1.34 -20.99
N LEU A 12 -38.94 -0.66 -21.94
CA LEU A 12 -37.71 -1.09 -22.57
C LEU A 12 -36.57 -0.88 -21.56
N LEU A 13 -36.12 -1.95 -20.90
CA LEU A 13 -34.88 -1.96 -20.12
C LEU A 13 -33.72 -1.86 -21.10
N ILE A 14 -33.16 -0.65 -21.25
CA ILE A 14 -31.88 -0.47 -21.94
C ILE A 14 -30.80 -0.94 -20.95
N ILE A 15 -30.33 -2.15 -21.14
CA ILE A 15 -29.09 -2.65 -20.50
C ILE A 15 -27.94 -1.92 -21.22
N ILE A 16 -27.46 -0.84 -20.63
CA ILE A 16 -26.22 -0.20 -21.08
C ILE A 16 -25.10 -1.04 -20.51
N SER A 17 -24.58 -1.97 -21.33
CA SER A 17 -23.31 -2.63 -21.06
C SER A 17 -22.19 -1.59 -21.24
N PHE A 18 -21.69 -1.03 -20.16
CA PHE A 18 -20.42 -0.32 -20.16
C PHE A 18 -19.31 -1.33 -20.37
N SER A 19 -18.87 -1.54 -21.60
CA SER A 19 -17.55 -2.08 -21.84
C SER A 19 -16.56 -1.01 -21.35
N SER A 20 -15.69 -1.38 -20.40
CA SER A 20 -14.62 -0.51 -19.89
C SER A 20 -13.63 -0.23 -21.03
N ASN A 21 -13.92 0.79 -21.84
CA ASN A 21 -12.95 1.31 -22.79
C ASN A 21 -11.95 2.16 -21.97
N VAL A 22 -10.71 1.67 -21.84
CA VAL A 22 -9.57 2.44 -21.32
C VAL A 22 -9.55 3.80 -22.03
N SER A 23 -9.46 4.90 -21.28
CA SER A 23 -9.48 6.23 -21.86
C SER A 23 -8.23 6.46 -22.74
N SER A 24 -8.35 7.31 -23.76
CA SER A 24 -7.20 7.64 -24.62
C SER A 24 -6.04 8.30 -23.87
N ASP A 25 -6.33 8.93 -22.72
CA ASP A 25 -5.30 9.53 -21.87
C ASP A 25 -4.57 8.47 -21.04
N SER A 26 -5.27 7.45 -20.54
CA SER A 26 -4.65 6.33 -19.80
C SER A 26 -3.74 5.50 -20.71
N SER A 27 -4.09 5.30 -21.98
CA SER A 27 -3.23 4.60 -22.94
C SER A 27 -1.88 5.29 -23.16
N LYS A 28 -1.84 6.62 -23.17
CA LYS A 28 -0.60 7.39 -23.31
C LYS A 28 0.34 7.28 -22.10
N LEU A 29 -0.17 6.90 -20.93
CA LEU A 29 0.68 6.66 -19.76
C LEU A 29 1.65 5.52 -20.01
N ILE A 30 1.17 4.41 -20.57
CA ILE A 30 1.97 3.20 -20.82
C ILE A 30 3.10 3.47 -21.81
N GLU A 31 2.88 4.29 -22.84
CA GLU A 31 3.89 4.63 -23.84
C GLU A 31 5.16 5.27 -23.25
N ASN A 32 5.05 5.84 -22.06
CA ASN A 32 6.15 6.47 -21.34
C ASN A 32 6.80 5.56 -20.30
N LEU A 33 6.18 4.41 -19.99
CA LEU A 33 6.72 3.49 -18.99
C LEU A 33 7.73 2.55 -19.63
N GLU A 34 8.86 2.39 -18.93
CA GLU A 34 9.92 1.48 -19.31
C GLU A 34 9.95 0.32 -18.33
N ILE A 35 9.94 -0.91 -18.85
CA ILE A 35 9.99 -2.15 -18.08
C ILE A 35 11.02 -3.11 -18.68
N GLU A 36 11.54 -4.04 -17.88
CA GLU A 36 12.52 -5.05 -18.32
C GLU A 36 11.98 -5.89 -19.50
N LYS A 37 12.87 -6.23 -20.42
CA LYS A 37 12.55 -7.04 -21.62
C LYS A 37 11.92 -8.39 -21.23
N GLY A 38 10.85 -8.74 -21.90
CA GLY A 38 10.06 -9.95 -21.67
C GLY A 38 8.83 -9.70 -20.80
N PHE A 39 8.78 -8.57 -20.11
CA PHE A 39 7.56 -8.13 -19.42
C PHE A 39 6.70 -7.25 -20.32
N SER A 40 5.42 -7.25 -20.04
CA SER A 40 4.44 -6.32 -20.60
C SER A 40 3.69 -5.61 -19.46
N ILE A 41 3.32 -4.36 -19.72
CA ILE A 41 2.50 -3.56 -18.81
C ILE A 41 1.26 -3.08 -19.56
N GLU A 42 0.10 -3.21 -18.96
CA GLU A 42 -1.18 -2.74 -19.51
C GLU A 42 -1.99 -2.01 -18.44
N ILE A 43 -2.97 -1.20 -18.84
CA ILE A 43 -3.99 -0.70 -17.93
C ILE A 43 -4.93 -1.87 -17.58
N PHE A 44 -4.95 -2.26 -16.32
CA PHE A 44 -5.91 -3.25 -15.82
C PHE A 44 -7.31 -2.63 -15.74
N VAL A 45 -7.42 -1.48 -15.07
CA VAL A 45 -8.59 -0.60 -15.04
C VAL A 45 -8.15 0.85 -14.85
N ASP A 46 -8.96 1.78 -15.32
CA ASP A 46 -8.83 3.21 -15.07
C ASP A 46 -10.05 3.78 -14.33
N ASN A 47 -10.00 5.08 -14.00
CA ASN A 47 -11.06 5.78 -13.26
C ASN A 47 -11.34 5.19 -11.87
N ILE A 48 -10.31 4.66 -11.22
CA ILE A 48 -10.32 4.32 -9.80
C ILE A 48 -9.78 5.51 -9.02
N ASP A 49 -10.60 6.12 -8.18
CA ASP A 49 -10.21 7.34 -7.47
C ASP A 49 -9.19 7.05 -6.36
N THR A 50 -7.98 7.60 -6.54
CA THR A 50 -6.84 7.53 -5.62
C THR A 50 -6.54 6.14 -5.05
N PRO A 51 -6.36 5.10 -5.92
CA PRO A 51 -6.21 3.71 -5.49
C PRO A 51 -4.94 3.49 -4.68
N ARG A 52 -5.04 2.66 -3.63
CA ARG A 52 -3.93 2.31 -2.73
C ARG A 52 -3.78 0.80 -2.60
N GLN A 53 -3.84 0.24 -1.41
CA GLN A 53 -3.68 -1.20 -1.19
C GLN A 53 -4.69 -2.00 -2.00
N ILE A 54 -4.24 -3.15 -2.51
CA ILE A 54 -5.03 -4.08 -3.33
C ILE A 54 -5.07 -5.42 -2.61
N ALA A 55 -6.22 -6.09 -2.69
CA ALA A 55 -6.39 -7.47 -2.25
C ALA A 55 -7.20 -8.26 -3.29
N GLU A 56 -7.08 -9.58 -3.32
CA GLU A 56 -7.84 -10.48 -4.18
C GLU A 56 -8.57 -11.52 -3.33
N SER A 57 -9.86 -11.79 -3.62
CA SER A 57 -10.59 -12.86 -2.97
C SER A 57 -10.44 -14.19 -3.70
N ASP A 58 -10.88 -15.29 -3.07
CA ASP A 58 -10.88 -16.63 -3.65
C ASP A 58 -11.67 -16.70 -4.97
N SER A 59 -12.71 -15.91 -5.11
CA SER A 59 -13.47 -15.76 -6.36
C SER A 59 -12.77 -14.87 -7.39
N GLY A 60 -11.58 -14.33 -7.11
CA GLY A 60 -10.81 -13.48 -8.02
C GLY A 60 -11.37 -12.05 -8.17
N ASN A 61 -12.20 -11.59 -7.25
CA ASN A 61 -12.58 -10.18 -7.13
C ASN A 61 -11.40 -9.39 -6.55
N ILE A 62 -11.11 -8.23 -7.15
CA ILE A 62 -10.05 -7.34 -6.70
C ILE A 62 -10.65 -6.23 -5.86
N PHE A 63 -10.17 -6.04 -4.64
CA PHE A 63 -10.56 -4.96 -3.74
C PHE A 63 -9.47 -3.90 -3.68
N VAL A 64 -9.89 -2.64 -3.62
CA VAL A 64 -8.98 -1.50 -3.67
C VAL A 64 -9.36 -0.49 -2.60
N GLY A 65 -8.43 -0.19 -1.71
CA GLY A 65 -8.53 0.94 -0.80
C GLY A 65 -8.22 2.26 -1.50
N SER A 66 -8.62 3.38 -0.91
CA SER A 66 -8.40 4.70 -1.48
C SER A 66 -7.61 5.62 -0.54
N ARG A 67 -6.84 6.56 -1.10
CA ARG A 67 -6.12 7.56 -0.30
C ARG A 67 -7.04 8.63 0.27
N SER A 68 -7.81 9.28 -0.58
CA SER A 68 -8.61 10.46 -0.23
C SER A 68 -10.08 10.36 -0.63
N ALA A 69 -10.43 9.41 -1.48
CA ALA A 69 -11.83 9.21 -1.88
C ALA A 69 -12.71 8.69 -0.74
N GLY A 70 -12.12 8.08 0.28
CA GLY A 70 -12.86 7.50 1.40
C GLY A 70 -13.76 6.34 0.98
N THR A 71 -13.26 5.50 0.05
CA THR A 71 -14.03 4.40 -0.54
C THR A 71 -13.25 3.10 -0.51
N ILE A 72 -13.98 1.99 -0.47
CA ILE A 72 -13.49 0.67 -0.87
C ILE A 72 -14.22 0.29 -2.15
N THR A 73 -13.44 -0.08 -3.16
CA THR A 73 -13.92 -0.43 -4.49
C THR A 73 -13.67 -1.90 -4.77
N VAL A 74 -14.61 -2.58 -5.43
CA VAL A 74 -14.41 -3.93 -5.98
C VAL A 74 -14.38 -3.87 -7.50
N ILE A 75 -13.49 -4.66 -8.09
CA ILE A 75 -13.34 -4.89 -9.52
C ILE A 75 -13.57 -6.38 -9.74
N ASN A 76 -14.63 -6.74 -10.46
CA ASN A 76 -14.94 -8.13 -10.73
C ASN A 76 -14.10 -8.69 -11.91
N LYS A 77 -14.25 -9.99 -12.22
CA LYS A 77 -13.55 -10.64 -13.34
C LYS A 77 -13.84 -10.03 -14.72
N ASN A 78 -14.98 -9.37 -14.87
CA ASN A 78 -15.34 -8.66 -16.12
C ASN A 78 -14.75 -7.25 -16.17
N LYS A 79 -13.99 -6.85 -15.14
CA LYS A 79 -13.46 -5.49 -14.94
C LYS A 79 -14.56 -4.45 -14.67
N ASP A 80 -15.75 -4.87 -14.24
CA ASP A 80 -16.77 -3.94 -13.75
C ASP A 80 -16.36 -3.41 -12.37
N ILE A 81 -16.49 -2.11 -12.20
CA ILE A 81 -16.06 -1.37 -11.01
C ILE A 81 -17.27 -1.00 -10.17
N ARG A 82 -17.26 -1.31 -8.87
CA ARG A 82 -18.31 -0.94 -7.93
C ARG A 82 -17.73 -0.46 -6.59
N VAL A 83 -18.22 0.67 -6.09
CA VAL A 83 -17.93 1.11 -4.72
C VAL A 83 -18.80 0.31 -3.76
N ILE A 84 -18.18 -0.38 -2.81
CA ILE A 84 -18.86 -1.24 -1.82
C ILE A 84 -18.91 -0.62 -0.41
N ALA A 85 -18.02 0.33 -0.10
CA ALA A 85 -18.08 1.15 1.11
C ALA A 85 -17.66 2.58 0.77
N LYS A 86 -18.25 3.58 1.46
CA LYS A 86 -17.98 5.01 1.23
C LYS A 86 -18.13 5.82 2.51
N GLY A 87 -17.62 7.07 2.47
CA GLY A 87 -17.66 7.99 3.62
C GLY A 87 -16.65 7.59 4.71
N LEU A 88 -15.57 6.90 4.32
CA LEU A 88 -14.54 6.41 5.21
C LEU A 88 -13.40 7.44 5.39
N SER A 89 -12.74 7.40 6.52
CA SER A 89 -11.60 8.28 6.82
C SER A 89 -10.28 7.60 6.46
N ASN A 90 -9.59 8.07 5.39
CA ASN A 90 -8.29 7.54 4.93
C ASN A 90 -8.28 6.00 4.78
N SER A 91 -9.24 5.46 4.07
CA SER A 91 -9.46 4.02 3.88
C SER A 91 -8.44 3.37 2.94
N THR A 92 -7.18 3.44 3.28
CA THR A 92 -6.05 3.01 2.43
C THR A 92 -5.90 1.50 2.40
N GLY A 93 -6.00 0.86 3.57
CA GLY A 93 -5.73 -0.56 3.74
C GLY A 93 -6.91 -1.45 3.44
N VAL A 94 -6.67 -2.51 2.69
CA VAL A 94 -7.60 -3.60 2.44
C VAL A 94 -6.85 -4.93 2.44
N THR A 95 -7.45 -5.97 3.03
CA THR A 95 -6.94 -7.34 2.91
C THR A 95 -8.10 -8.34 2.94
N TYR A 96 -7.91 -9.47 2.29
CA TYR A 96 -8.86 -10.59 2.28
C TYR A 96 -8.30 -11.72 3.13
N HIS A 97 -9.08 -12.21 4.09
CA HIS A 97 -8.67 -13.29 4.96
C HIS A 97 -9.88 -14.12 5.40
N ASP A 98 -9.78 -15.44 5.27
CA ASP A 98 -10.81 -16.41 5.69
C ASP A 98 -12.24 -16.09 5.20
N GLY A 99 -12.38 -15.66 3.94
CA GLY A 99 -13.67 -15.32 3.33
C GLY A 99 -14.15 -13.89 3.60
N ASP A 100 -13.52 -13.16 4.51
CA ASP A 100 -13.89 -11.81 4.91
C ASP A 100 -13.01 -10.75 4.24
N LEU A 101 -13.60 -9.62 3.88
CA LEU A 101 -12.86 -8.44 3.46
C LEU A 101 -12.64 -7.51 4.65
N TYR A 102 -11.38 -7.27 5.00
CA TYR A 102 -10.99 -6.30 6.02
C TYR A 102 -10.58 -4.99 5.36
N PHE A 103 -10.87 -3.86 6.01
CA PHE A 103 -10.42 -2.54 5.57
C PHE A 103 -10.23 -1.58 6.74
N SER A 104 -9.32 -0.63 6.54
CA SER A 104 -8.92 0.33 7.56
C SER A 104 -9.57 1.69 7.40
N GLU A 105 -9.74 2.38 8.52
CA GLU A 105 -9.83 3.82 8.68
C GLU A 105 -8.69 4.33 9.56
N VAL A 106 -8.61 5.63 9.83
CA VAL A 106 -7.52 6.20 10.65
C VAL A 106 -7.39 5.51 12.00
N ASN A 107 -8.50 5.27 12.70
CA ASN A 107 -8.52 4.71 14.06
C ASN A 107 -9.29 3.40 14.20
N SER A 108 -9.77 2.85 13.09
CA SER A 108 -10.67 1.69 13.11
C SER A 108 -10.32 0.71 12.01
N ILE A 109 -10.59 -0.56 12.27
CA ILE A 109 -10.57 -1.63 11.28
C ILE A 109 -11.93 -2.28 11.27
N TRP A 110 -12.46 -2.50 10.09
CA TRP A 110 -13.75 -3.09 9.82
C TRP A 110 -13.60 -4.34 8.97
N LYS A 111 -14.62 -5.19 8.96
CA LYS A 111 -14.72 -6.27 8.00
C LYS A 111 -16.12 -6.39 7.41
N ILE A 112 -16.20 -6.91 6.20
CA ILE A 112 -17.44 -7.38 5.56
C ILE A 112 -17.34 -8.90 5.51
N PRO A 113 -18.17 -9.63 6.27
CA PRO A 113 -18.13 -11.08 6.31
C PRO A 113 -18.57 -11.71 4.99
N ASN A 114 -17.97 -12.87 4.64
CA ASN A 114 -18.32 -13.69 3.47
C ASN A 114 -18.46 -12.86 2.19
N ILE A 115 -17.47 -12.04 1.90
CA ILE A 115 -17.55 -11.01 0.86
C ILE A 115 -17.91 -11.55 -0.53
N ASP A 116 -17.38 -12.71 -0.93
CA ASP A 116 -17.68 -13.28 -2.25
C ASP A 116 -19.14 -13.73 -2.38
N GLU A 117 -19.71 -14.28 -1.30
CA GLU A 117 -21.14 -14.62 -1.24
C GLU A 117 -22.00 -13.34 -1.29
N ALA A 118 -21.62 -12.32 -0.53
CA ALA A 118 -22.28 -11.03 -0.52
C ALA A 118 -22.29 -10.33 -1.90
N LEU A 119 -21.19 -10.45 -2.65
CA LEU A 119 -21.06 -9.91 -4.00
C LEU A 119 -21.86 -10.68 -5.04
N SER A 120 -22.03 -12.00 -4.88
CA SER A 120 -22.76 -12.86 -5.81
C SER A 120 -24.26 -12.81 -5.60
N SER A 121 -24.73 -12.45 -4.41
CA SER A 121 -26.15 -12.30 -4.12
C SER A 121 -26.70 -11.01 -4.76
N SER A 122 -27.95 -11.02 -5.19
CA SER A 122 -28.66 -9.81 -5.65
C SER A 122 -29.10 -8.91 -4.50
N GLU A 123 -28.83 -9.31 -3.27
CA GLU A 123 -29.19 -8.59 -2.05
C GLU A 123 -28.26 -7.41 -1.78
N GLN A 124 -28.66 -6.54 -0.89
CA GLN A 124 -27.86 -5.41 -0.42
C GLN A 124 -26.59 -5.94 0.28
N MET A 125 -25.45 -5.24 0.07
CA MET A 125 -24.21 -5.55 0.80
C MET A 125 -24.49 -5.60 2.31
N PRO A 126 -23.95 -6.61 3.03
CA PRO A 126 -24.09 -6.68 4.48
C PRO A 126 -23.43 -5.49 5.17
N ASP A 127 -23.91 -5.17 6.36
CA ASP A 127 -23.29 -4.14 7.18
C ASP A 127 -21.87 -4.53 7.55
N LYS A 128 -20.97 -3.55 7.57
CA LYS A 128 -19.60 -3.74 8.04
C LYS A 128 -19.59 -4.03 9.55
N VAL A 129 -18.76 -4.97 9.97
CA VAL A 129 -18.56 -5.36 11.36
C VAL A 129 -17.28 -4.71 11.89
N LEU A 130 -17.35 -4.11 13.07
CA LEU A 130 -16.20 -3.51 13.73
C LEU A 130 -15.26 -4.61 14.24
N VAL A 131 -13.98 -4.55 13.83
CA VAL A 131 -12.90 -5.40 14.39
C VAL A 131 -12.26 -4.67 15.57
N THR A 132 -11.89 -3.40 15.38
CA THR A 132 -11.33 -2.55 16.44
C THR A 132 -11.55 -1.08 16.10
N ASN A 133 -11.63 -0.21 17.12
CA ASN A 133 -11.73 1.25 16.99
C ASN A 133 -10.81 2.00 17.98
N ASN A 134 -9.80 1.33 18.49
CA ASN A 134 -8.91 1.89 19.51
C ASN A 134 -7.51 2.27 19.01
N LEU A 135 -7.30 2.35 17.68
CA LEU A 135 -6.07 2.88 17.12
C LEU A 135 -5.97 4.40 17.35
N PRO A 136 -4.76 4.98 17.37
CA PRO A 136 -4.57 6.43 17.42
C PRO A 136 -5.27 7.15 16.26
N SER A 137 -5.83 8.34 16.52
CA SER A 137 -6.76 9.04 15.62
C SER A 137 -6.16 10.19 14.82
N ASP A 138 -4.87 10.50 14.98
CA ASP A 138 -4.23 11.54 14.19
C ASP A 138 -4.20 11.18 12.71
N THR A 139 -4.56 12.15 11.87
CA THR A 139 -4.60 11.97 10.41
C THR A 139 -3.24 12.11 9.74
N TRP A 140 -2.28 12.77 10.39
CA TRP A 140 -0.90 12.86 9.90
C TRP A 140 -0.25 11.47 10.00
N HIS A 141 0.23 10.92 8.89
CA HIS A 141 0.64 9.52 8.75
C HIS A 141 -0.45 8.53 9.22
N GLY A 142 -1.72 8.95 9.12
CA GLY A 142 -2.87 8.17 9.58
C GLY A 142 -3.27 7.01 8.68
N TRP A 143 -2.65 6.86 7.52
CA TRP A 143 -2.89 5.74 6.62
C TRP A 143 -2.50 4.43 7.27
N LYS A 144 -3.38 3.44 7.17
CA LYS A 144 -3.16 2.10 7.74
C LYS A 144 -3.11 1.09 6.61
N TRP A 145 -1.90 0.64 6.25
CA TRP A 145 -1.76 -0.64 5.56
C TRP A 145 -2.16 -1.74 6.51
N ILE A 146 -2.86 -2.76 6.06
CA ILE A 146 -3.25 -3.88 6.92
C ILE A 146 -3.03 -5.18 6.18
N ASP A 147 -2.55 -6.19 6.89
CA ASP A 147 -2.50 -7.54 6.36
C ASP A 147 -2.42 -8.57 7.48
N PHE A 148 -2.73 -9.84 7.16
CA PHE A 148 -2.58 -10.96 8.06
C PHE A 148 -1.23 -11.62 7.86
N GLY A 149 -0.49 -11.80 8.96
CA GLY A 149 0.78 -12.49 8.95
C GLY A 149 0.67 -14.01 8.82
N PRO A 150 1.81 -14.70 8.63
CA PRO A 150 1.88 -16.16 8.63
C PRO A 150 1.34 -16.80 9.92
N ASP A 151 1.25 -16.03 11.00
CA ASP A 151 0.67 -16.40 12.29
C ASP A 151 -0.85 -16.19 12.38
N ASN A 152 -1.51 -15.84 11.27
CA ASN A 152 -2.93 -15.51 11.16
C ASN A 152 -3.37 -14.33 12.04
N LYS A 153 -2.46 -13.43 12.42
CA LYS A 153 -2.78 -12.21 13.16
C LYS A 153 -2.77 -11.00 12.25
N LEU A 154 -3.57 -10.00 12.59
CA LEU A 154 -3.69 -8.75 11.84
C LEU A 154 -2.58 -7.77 12.24
N TYR A 155 -1.80 -7.31 11.27
CA TYR A 155 -0.72 -6.33 11.42
C TYR A 155 -1.13 -4.97 10.90
N VAL A 156 -0.68 -3.91 11.60
CA VAL A 156 -1.03 -2.52 11.28
C VAL A 156 0.13 -1.59 11.63
N PRO A 157 0.61 -0.74 10.71
CA PRO A 157 1.55 0.33 11.05
C PRO A 157 0.80 1.52 11.65
N VAL A 158 1.40 2.13 12.65
CA VAL A 158 0.91 3.34 13.33
C VAL A 158 1.96 4.43 13.19
N GLY A 159 1.88 5.22 12.12
CA GLY A 159 2.86 6.26 11.82
C GLY A 159 2.91 7.36 12.88
N ALA A 160 4.04 8.03 12.99
CA ALA A 160 4.21 9.17 13.89
C ALA A 160 3.24 10.31 13.52
N PRO A 161 2.58 10.99 14.50
CA PRO A 161 1.57 12.03 14.23
C PRO A 161 2.19 13.38 13.84
N CYS A 162 3.43 13.40 13.37
CA CYS A 162 4.22 14.59 13.09
C CYS A 162 5.39 14.26 12.14
N ASN A 163 6.08 15.30 11.65
CA ASN A 163 7.34 15.11 10.92
C ASN A 163 8.44 14.53 11.83
N ILE A 164 8.61 15.15 13.02
CA ILE A 164 9.53 14.71 14.06
C ILE A 164 8.96 15.06 15.44
N CYS A 165 8.79 14.07 16.30
CA CYS A 165 8.32 14.20 17.68
C CYS A 165 8.56 12.91 18.44
N ASN A 166 8.40 12.94 19.76
CA ASN A 166 8.30 11.74 20.58
C ASN A 166 6.89 11.66 21.19
N PRO A 167 5.93 11.02 20.51
CA PRO A 167 4.53 11.04 20.95
C PRO A 167 4.32 10.45 22.36
N SER A 168 5.17 9.51 22.76
CA SER A 168 5.10 8.88 24.09
C SER A 168 5.43 9.82 25.25
N LEU A 169 6.05 10.98 24.95
CA LEU A 169 6.46 12.00 25.92
C LEU A 169 5.67 13.32 25.78
N GLU A 170 4.74 13.41 24.85
CA GLU A 170 4.04 14.66 24.51
C GLU A 170 2.53 14.56 24.81
N GLU A 171 2.04 15.47 25.69
CA GLU A 171 0.64 15.54 26.14
C GLU A 171 -0.34 15.70 24.97
N LYS A 172 0.01 16.47 23.95
CA LYS A 172 -0.85 16.68 22.76
C LYS A 172 -1.19 15.39 22.01
N TYR A 173 -0.42 14.31 22.23
CA TYR A 173 -0.66 12.98 21.68
C TYR A 173 -1.11 11.98 22.77
N ASN A 174 -1.57 12.48 23.92
CA ASN A 174 -1.99 11.68 25.07
C ASN A 174 -0.93 10.70 25.57
N PHE A 175 0.36 10.99 25.36
CA PHE A 175 1.48 10.11 25.69
C PHE A 175 1.34 8.70 25.07
N ASP A 176 0.63 8.60 23.92
CA ASP A 176 0.34 7.32 23.29
C ASP A 176 1.60 6.69 22.71
N LYS A 177 1.99 5.57 23.27
CA LYS A 177 3.21 4.82 22.91
C LYS A 177 3.07 4.03 21.61
N ARG A 178 1.84 3.87 21.09
CA ARG A 178 1.58 3.08 19.87
C ARG A 178 1.99 3.80 18.58
N TYR A 179 2.15 5.13 18.62
CA TYR A 179 2.71 5.86 17.49
C TYR A 179 4.15 5.44 17.17
N ALA A 180 4.54 5.63 15.93
CA ALA A 180 5.85 5.28 15.40
C ALA A 180 6.20 3.80 15.57
N SER A 181 5.26 2.91 15.19
CA SER A 181 5.41 1.47 15.34
C SER A 181 4.69 0.67 14.25
N ILE A 182 5.00 -0.63 14.20
CA ILE A 182 4.16 -1.65 13.58
C ILE A 182 3.61 -2.50 14.73
N MET A 183 2.29 -2.68 14.73
CA MET A 183 1.55 -3.40 15.77
C MET A 183 0.90 -4.65 15.19
N ARG A 184 0.70 -5.65 16.02
CA ARG A 184 -0.04 -6.88 15.72
C ARG A 184 -1.19 -7.04 16.71
N LEU A 185 -2.39 -7.35 16.21
CA LEU A 185 -3.56 -7.62 17.03
C LEU A 185 -3.59 -9.10 17.43
N ASN A 186 -3.47 -9.39 18.71
CA ASN A 186 -3.48 -10.73 19.30
C ASN A 186 -4.54 -10.81 20.40
N ASP A 187 -5.59 -11.62 20.20
CA ASP A 187 -6.68 -11.82 21.16
C ASP A 187 -7.31 -10.51 21.69
N GLY A 188 -7.41 -9.49 20.82
CA GLY A 188 -7.97 -8.17 21.16
C GLY A 188 -6.98 -7.18 21.75
N GLU A 189 -5.75 -7.59 22.02
CA GLU A 189 -4.67 -6.74 22.54
C GLU A 189 -3.63 -6.42 21.46
N TRP A 190 -3.03 -5.23 21.56
CA TRP A 190 -2.00 -4.78 20.63
C TRP A 190 -0.60 -5.12 21.13
N GLU A 191 0.17 -5.86 20.34
CA GLU A 191 1.58 -6.19 20.59
C GLU A 191 2.48 -5.39 19.64
N TYR A 192 3.67 -5.00 20.13
CA TYR A 192 4.68 -4.37 19.28
C TYR A 192 5.40 -5.42 18.42
N VAL A 193 5.49 -5.13 17.13
CA VAL A 193 6.33 -5.86 16.18
C VAL A 193 7.61 -5.07 15.91
N ALA A 194 7.48 -3.75 15.69
CA ALA A 194 8.60 -2.84 15.51
C ALA A 194 8.28 -1.50 16.16
N ARG A 195 9.26 -0.86 16.81
CA ARG A 195 9.16 0.47 17.41
C ARG A 195 10.18 1.42 16.81
N GLY A 196 9.97 2.72 16.95
CA GLY A 196 10.86 3.72 16.38
C GLY A 196 10.82 3.73 14.84
N VAL A 197 9.66 3.46 14.27
CA VAL A 197 9.36 3.45 12.84
C VAL A 197 8.53 4.68 12.50
N ARG A 198 9.07 5.62 11.71
CA ARG A 198 8.43 6.92 11.50
C ARG A 198 7.10 6.82 10.74
N ASN A 199 7.09 6.21 9.58
CA ASN A 199 5.90 6.14 8.71
C ASN A 199 6.00 5.01 7.70
N THR A 200 5.61 3.83 8.10
CA THR A 200 5.45 2.67 7.20
C THR A 200 4.10 2.75 6.48
N VAL A 201 4.12 2.58 5.15
CA VAL A 201 2.93 2.58 4.28
C VAL A 201 2.81 1.27 3.50
N GLY A 202 3.66 0.30 3.78
CA GLY A 202 3.64 -1.03 3.19
C GLY A 202 4.60 -1.97 3.88
N PHE A 203 4.19 -3.21 4.05
CA PHE A 203 4.99 -4.31 4.57
C PHE A 203 4.51 -5.63 3.94
N ASP A 204 5.38 -6.64 3.95
CA ASP A 204 5.07 -7.99 3.51
C ASP A 204 6.08 -8.98 4.13
N TRP A 205 5.80 -10.27 4.06
CA TRP A 205 6.63 -11.33 4.62
C TRP A 205 7.43 -12.06 3.55
N HIS A 206 8.71 -12.30 3.83
CA HIS A 206 9.53 -13.10 2.93
C HIS A 206 8.99 -14.54 2.87
N PRO A 207 8.74 -15.10 1.66
CA PRO A 207 8.02 -16.37 1.51
C PRO A 207 8.66 -17.57 2.21
N GLU A 208 10.00 -17.61 2.30
CA GLU A 208 10.72 -18.76 2.87
C GLU A 208 11.02 -18.57 4.38
N THR A 209 11.32 -17.33 4.81
CA THR A 209 11.74 -17.07 6.20
C THR A 209 10.62 -16.61 7.11
N ASN A 210 9.51 -16.16 6.55
CA ASN A 210 8.41 -15.50 7.26
C ASN A 210 8.80 -14.24 8.05
N ASN A 211 10.00 -13.68 7.81
CA ASN A 211 10.37 -12.39 8.37
C ASN A 211 9.56 -11.28 7.71
N LEU A 212 9.10 -10.32 8.50
CA LEU A 212 8.39 -9.14 8.00
C LEU A 212 9.38 -8.10 7.50
N TYR A 213 9.17 -7.62 6.26
CA TYR A 213 9.92 -6.51 5.65
C TYR A 213 9.00 -5.31 5.50
N PHE A 214 9.52 -4.11 5.76
CA PHE A 214 8.73 -2.89 5.67
C PHE A 214 9.55 -1.70 5.15
N GLY A 215 8.88 -0.81 4.40
CA GLY A 215 9.45 0.47 4.00
C GLY A 215 9.20 1.53 5.06
N ASP A 216 10.19 2.37 5.39
CA ASP A 216 9.98 3.53 6.25
C ASP A 216 10.34 4.84 5.55
N ASN A 217 9.45 5.83 5.69
CA ASN A 217 9.60 7.15 5.09
C ASN A 217 10.43 8.05 6.00
N GLY A 218 11.58 8.50 5.52
CA GLY A 218 12.48 9.40 6.23
C GLY A 218 11.86 10.76 6.60
N ARG A 219 12.48 11.44 7.57
CA ARG A 219 12.09 12.78 8.04
C ARG A 219 12.23 13.82 6.92
N ASP A 220 11.26 14.75 6.82
CA ASP A 220 11.35 15.92 5.95
C ASP A 220 12.17 17.06 6.58
N TRP A 221 12.58 18.01 5.73
CA TRP A 221 13.23 19.27 6.12
C TRP A 221 14.66 19.14 6.65
N MET A 222 15.40 18.13 6.19
CA MET A 222 16.83 17.97 6.44
C MET A 222 17.69 18.19 5.17
N GLY A 223 17.09 18.77 4.13
CA GLY A 223 17.72 19.00 2.82
C GLY A 223 17.27 17.99 1.77
N ASP A 224 17.89 18.06 0.57
CA ASP A 224 17.51 17.23 -0.57
C ASP A 224 17.99 15.77 -0.46
N ASP A 225 19.13 15.55 0.18
CA ASP A 225 19.86 14.29 0.09
C ASP A 225 19.88 13.48 1.41
N MET A 226 19.17 13.95 2.46
CA MET A 226 19.09 13.25 3.74
C MET A 226 17.78 13.52 4.49
N PRO A 227 17.39 12.59 5.41
CA PRO A 227 17.87 11.23 5.52
C PRO A 227 17.34 10.34 4.38
N SER A 228 17.94 9.20 4.13
CA SER A 228 17.37 8.19 3.24
C SER A 228 16.05 7.67 3.80
N CYS A 229 15.12 7.31 2.91
CA CYS A 229 14.07 6.35 3.22
C CYS A 229 14.67 4.94 3.30
N GLU A 230 13.98 4.01 3.92
CA GLU A 230 14.54 2.77 4.37
C GLU A 230 13.74 1.55 3.92
N LEU A 231 14.44 0.43 3.69
CA LEU A 231 13.87 -0.91 3.75
C LEU A 231 14.44 -1.62 4.97
N ASN A 232 13.56 -2.12 5.81
CA ASN A 232 13.87 -2.76 7.08
C ASN A 232 13.36 -4.19 7.12
N VAL A 233 13.91 -5.02 8.03
CA VAL A 233 13.44 -6.37 8.33
C VAL A 233 13.29 -6.58 9.82
N VAL A 234 12.19 -7.20 10.24
CA VAL A 234 11.97 -7.61 11.62
C VAL A 234 12.51 -9.03 11.80
N LYS A 235 13.62 -9.15 12.54
CA LYS A 235 14.19 -10.44 12.97
C LYS A 235 13.72 -10.84 14.36
N ASN A 236 13.39 -9.86 15.20
CA ASN A 236 12.84 -10.06 16.54
C ASN A 236 11.75 -9.02 16.78
N ASP A 237 10.61 -9.46 17.32
CA ASP A 237 9.54 -8.56 17.72
C ASP A 237 10.02 -7.52 18.75
N ASP A 238 9.34 -6.38 18.79
CA ASP A 238 9.57 -5.26 19.72
C ASP A 238 10.94 -4.57 19.57
N SER A 239 11.68 -4.82 18.49
CA SER A 239 12.95 -4.13 18.19
C SER A 239 12.74 -2.66 17.85
N PHE A 240 13.77 -1.82 18.12
CA PHE A 240 13.70 -0.37 17.97
C PHE A 240 14.54 0.13 16.76
N TYR A 241 13.89 0.81 15.80
CA TYR A 241 14.45 1.22 14.51
C TYR A 241 14.94 2.68 14.46
N GLY A 242 15.03 3.36 15.60
CA GLY A 242 15.77 4.61 15.76
C GLY A 242 14.94 5.89 15.85
N TYR A 243 13.78 6.02 15.17
CA TYR A 243 12.97 7.23 15.26
C TYR A 243 12.47 7.50 16.70
N PRO A 244 12.54 8.71 17.22
CA PRO A 244 12.91 9.98 16.56
C PRO A 244 14.41 10.36 16.66
N TYR A 245 15.27 9.49 17.15
CA TYR A 245 16.66 9.82 17.51
C TYR A 245 17.67 9.66 16.39
N LYS A 246 17.43 8.67 15.53
CA LYS A 246 18.28 8.27 14.42
C LYS A 246 17.44 7.99 13.18
N HIS A 247 17.99 8.25 12.01
CA HIS A 247 17.41 7.97 10.69
C HIS A 247 18.47 7.30 9.83
N SER A 248 18.07 6.45 8.90
CA SER A 248 19.00 5.74 8.02
C SER A 248 20.08 4.99 8.83
N MET A 249 21.23 4.68 8.21
CA MET A 249 22.32 3.99 8.91
C MET A 249 23.05 4.90 9.91
N ASP A 250 23.34 6.17 9.52
CA ASP A 250 24.28 7.02 10.26
C ASP A 250 23.75 8.42 10.63
N VAL A 251 22.52 8.75 10.31
CA VAL A 251 22.00 10.12 10.47
C VAL A 251 21.35 10.30 11.84
N LEU A 252 22.08 10.90 12.77
CA LEU A 252 21.50 11.34 14.07
C LEU A 252 20.57 12.52 13.85
N ASP A 253 19.40 12.50 14.50
CA ASP A 253 18.47 13.61 14.43
C ASP A 253 19.00 14.85 15.13
N PRO A 254 19.02 16.04 14.50
CA PRO A 254 19.59 17.25 15.08
C PRO A 254 18.85 17.75 16.32
N ASP A 255 17.55 17.44 16.44
CA ASP A 255 16.69 17.91 17.54
C ASP A 255 16.55 16.88 18.66
N TYR A 256 16.67 15.59 18.34
CA TYR A 256 16.37 14.48 19.25
C TYR A 256 17.57 13.63 19.66
N SER A 257 18.68 13.61 18.92
CA SER A 257 19.84 12.78 19.29
C SER A 257 20.39 13.04 20.68
N LYS A 258 20.32 14.29 21.15
CA LYS A 258 20.75 14.68 22.52
C LYS A 258 19.77 14.25 23.62
N LYS A 259 18.62 13.70 23.25
CA LYS A 259 17.57 13.21 24.15
C LYS A 259 17.51 11.67 24.17
N ILE A 260 18.49 11.00 23.57
CA ILE A 260 18.60 9.55 23.66
C ILE A 260 18.76 9.18 25.13
N PRO A 261 17.89 8.31 25.70
CA PRO A 261 18.02 7.86 27.09
C PRO A 261 19.35 7.11 27.30
N ASP A 262 19.95 7.28 28.49
CA ASP A 262 21.22 6.59 28.84
C ASP A 262 21.09 5.06 28.78
N ASN A 263 19.87 4.53 28.97
CA ASN A 263 19.54 3.12 28.89
C ASN A 263 18.80 2.77 27.60
N ALA A 264 18.99 3.54 26.53
CA ALA A 264 18.40 3.23 25.23
C ALA A 264 18.87 1.85 24.75
N GLU A 265 17.94 1.11 24.18
CA GLU A 265 18.25 -0.12 23.48
C GLU A 265 19.03 0.17 22.18
N GLU A 266 19.65 -0.86 21.62
CA GLU A 266 20.34 -0.76 20.33
C GLU A 266 19.33 -0.42 19.23
N PHE A 267 19.70 0.52 18.35
CA PHE A 267 18.91 0.89 17.18
C PHE A 267 19.22 -0.09 16.04
N ILE A 268 18.17 -0.69 15.49
CA ILE A 268 18.30 -1.58 14.33
C ILE A 268 18.50 -0.73 13.08
N ASP A 269 19.55 -1.01 12.33
CA ASP A 269 19.87 -0.36 11.06
C ASP A 269 19.02 -0.93 9.92
N PRO A 270 18.66 -0.12 8.91
CA PRO A 270 18.01 -0.60 7.71
C PRO A 270 18.91 -1.56 6.92
N ILE A 271 18.29 -2.51 6.23
CA ILE A 271 19.02 -3.41 5.32
C ILE A 271 19.34 -2.75 3.97
N LEU A 272 18.61 -1.68 3.62
CA LEU A 272 18.82 -0.91 2.39
C LEU A 272 18.39 0.53 2.57
N GLU A 273 19.29 1.45 2.25
CA GLU A 273 18.97 2.87 2.07
C GLU A 273 18.45 3.12 0.66
N LEU A 274 17.19 3.57 0.56
CA LEU A 274 16.48 3.78 -0.70
C LEU A 274 16.74 5.14 -1.34
N GLY A 275 17.43 6.03 -0.60
CA GLY A 275 17.63 7.44 -0.94
C GLY A 275 16.58 8.36 -0.31
N ALA A 276 16.94 9.65 -0.19
CA ALA A 276 16.10 10.64 0.47
C ALA A 276 14.85 10.97 -0.36
N HIS A 277 13.70 11.09 0.32
CA HIS A 277 12.43 11.55 -0.23
C HIS A 277 11.80 10.66 -1.31
N VAL A 278 12.27 9.45 -1.54
CA VAL A 278 11.70 8.56 -2.57
C VAL A 278 10.29 8.09 -2.23
N ALA A 279 9.90 8.14 -0.95
CA ALA A 279 8.62 7.76 -0.41
C ALA A 279 8.24 6.29 -0.73
N PRO A 280 8.89 5.30 -0.08
CA PRO A 280 8.46 3.91 -0.17
C PRO A 280 7.02 3.79 0.34
N THR A 281 6.17 3.12 -0.46
CA THR A 281 4.77 2.89 -0.10
C THR A 281 4.46 1.40 -0.14
N GLY A 282 3.64 0.91 -1.07
CA GLY A 282 3.31 -0.50 -1.11
C GLY A 282 4.48 -1.36 -1.59
N LEU A 283 4.58 -2.54 -1.02
CA LEU A 283 5.55 -3.55 -1.40
C LEU A 283 4.91 -4.94 -1.34
N SER A 284 5.44 -5.88 -2.11
CA SER A 284 5.00 -7.26 -2.09
C SER A 284 6.11 -8.18 -2.56
N PHE A 285 6.33 -9.27 -1.84
CA PHE A 285 7.17 -10.36 -2.30
C PHE A 285 6.49 -11.12 -3.44
N TYR A 286 7.31 -11.64 -4.33
CA TYR A 286 6.87 -12.48 -5.44
C TYR A 286 7.27 -13.93 -5.20
N ASP A 287 6.29 -14.79 -5.04
CA ASP A 287 6.44 -16.25 -4.87
C ASP A 287 5.82 -17.05 -6.02
N GLY A 288 5.23 -16.36 -7.02
CA GLY A 288 4.57 -16.97 -8.16
C GLY A 288 5.53 -17.61 -9.17
N ASP A 289 4.97 -18.42 -10.07
CA ASP A 289 5.71 -19.13 -11.11
C ASP A 289 5.52 -18.52 -12.53
N HIS A 290 4.77 -17.43 -12.65
CA HIS A 290 4.52 -16.79 -13.94
C HIS A 290 5.72 -15.97 -14.44
N PHE A 291 6.48 -15.34 -13.52
CA PHE A 291 7.71 -14.64 -13.86
C PHE A 291 8.89 -15.61 -13.91
N PRO A 292 10.01 -15.24 -14.60
CA PRO A 292 11.22 -16.05 -14.59
C PRO A 292 11.71 -16.37 -13.17
N ALA A 293 12.28 -17.57 -12.98
CA ALA A 293 12.73 -18.07 -11.68
C ALA A 293 13.64 -17.09 -10.88
N LYS A 294 14.41 -16.24 -11.57
CA LYS A 294 15.22 -15.19 -10.92
C LYS A 294 14.43 -14.15 -10.15
N TYR A 295 13.09 -14.09 -10.33
CA TYR A 295 12.20 -13.20 -9.60
C TYR A 295 11.54 -13.84 -8.38
N LYS A 296 11.74 -15.15 -8.17
CA LYS A 296 11.28 -15.79 -6.93
C LYS A 296 11.95 -15.13 -5.73
N ASN A 297 11.18 -14.89 -4.66
CA ASN A 297 11.61 -14.15 -3.46
C ASN A 297 12.07 -12.69 -3.74
N THR A 298 11.69 -12.12 -4.88
CA THR A 298 11.93 -10.70 -5.16
C THR A 298 10.87 -9.86 -4.49
N LEU A 299 11.29 -8.82 -3.76
CA LEU A 299 10.40 -7.79 -3.24
C LEU A 299 10.23 -6.69 -4.28
N PHE A 300 9.04 -6.53 -4.82
CA PHE A 300 8.67 -5.36 -5.61
C PHE A 300 8.19 -4.25 -4.69
N MET A 301 8.75 -3.06 -4.84
CA MET A 301 8.42 -1.91 -4.00
C MET A 301 8.17 -0.67 -4.83
N THR A 302 7.09 0.05 -4.53
CA THR A 302 6.82 1.36 -5.11
C THR A 302 7.59 2.44 -4.38
N LEU A 303 8.29 3.28 -5.14
CA LEU A 303 8.83 4.54 -4.70
C LEU A 303 7.91 5.64 -5.24
N HIS A 304 6.95 6.03 -4.41
CA HIS A 304 5.80 6.90 -4.77
C HIS A 304 6.21 8.28 -5.25
N GLY A 305 7.38 8.75 -4.84
CA GLY A 305 8.01 9.97 -5.32
C GLY A 305 7.91 11.17 -4.38
N SER A 306 8.92 12.02 -4.51
CA SER A 306 9.20 13.13 -3.61
C SER A 306 8.16 14.26 -3.68
N TRP A 307 7.98 14.95 -2.55
CA TRP A 307 7.27 16.24 -2.47
C TRP A 307 8.17 17.33 -1.84
N ASN A 308 9.02 16.98 -0.89
CA ASN A 308 9.92 17.88 -0.15
C ASN A 308 11.36 17.80 -0.69
N ARG A 309 11.55 18.12 -1.98
CA ARG A 309 12.85 18.10 -2.65
C ARG A 309 12.87 19.07 -3.81
N SER A 310 14.00 19.74 -4.07
CA SER A 310 14.16 20.71 -5.16
C SER A 310 14.10 20.05 -6.55
N ARG A 311 14.62 18.81 -6.68
CA ARG A 311 14.46 17.96 -7.87
C ARG A 311 13.77 16.66 -7.52
N LYS A 312 12.75 16.28 -8.30
CA LYS A 312 11.96 15.08 -8.04
C LYS A 312 12.78 13.80 -8.16
N VAL A 313 12.50 12.85 -7.26
CA VAL A 313 13.06 11.49 -7.23
C VAL A 313 11.98 10.48 -6.87
N GLY A 314 12.26 9.18 -7.05
CA GLY A 314 11.27 8.13 -6.90
C GLY A 314 10.42 8.00 -8.16
N TYR A 315 9.11 7.87 -8.04
CA TYR A 315 8.14 7.70 -9.14
C TYR A 315 8.49 6.48 -10.00
N LYS A 316 8.72 5.34 -9.35
CA LYS A 316 9.12 4.09 -10.01
C LYS A 316 8.79 2.89 -9.15
N VAL A 317 8.90 1.71 -9.73
CA VAL A 317 8.92 0.45 -9.01
C VAL A 317 10.33 -0.12 -9.07
N ILE A 318 10.85 -0.57 -7.94
CA ILE A 318 12.11 -1.29 -7.83
C ILE A 318 11.87 -2.76 -7.55
N ALA A 319 12.80 -3.61 -7.99
CA ALA A 319 12.90 -5.00 -7.62
C ALA A 319 14.10 -5.18 -6.69
N VAL A 320 13.86 -5.67 -5.48
CA VAL A 320 14.87 -5.97 -4.48
C VAL A 320 14.98 -7.49 -4.39
N HIS A 321 16.14 -8.04 -4.73
CA HIS A 321 16.36 -9.47 -4.83
C HIS A 321 16.99 -10.00 -3.54
N PHE A 322 16.44 -11.09 -3.05
CA PHE A 322 16.90 -11.80 -1.85
C PHE A 322 17.27 -13.24 -2.19
N ASP A 323 18.10 -13.85 -1.36
CA ASP A 323 18.29 -15.29 -1.36
C ASP A 323 17.19 -16.02 -0.54
N GLU A 324 17.27 -17.33 -0.48
CA GLU A 324 16.32 -18.18 0.27
C GLU A 324 16.37 -17.95 1.79
N ASN A 325 17.45 -17.36 2.32
CA ASN A 325 17.61 -17.03 3.73
C ASN A 325 17.09 -15.61 4.06
N GLY A 326 16.61 -14.85 3.06
CA GLY A 326 16.18 -13.46 3.20
C GLY A 326 17.34 -12.47 3.28
N GLU A 327 18.54 -12.84 2.83
CA GLU A 327 19.65 -11.88 2.75
C GLU A 327 19.61 -11.11 1.43
N LEU A 328 19.81 -9.79 1.52
CA LEU A 328 19.78 -8.90 0.38
C LEU A 328 20.92 -9.20 -0.61
N LEU A 329 20.56 -9.49 -1.85
CA LEU A 329 21.54 -9.70 -2.93
C LEU A 329 21.85 -8.41 -3.69
N TYR A 330 20.83 -7.77 -4.26
CA TYR A 330 20.91 -6.50 -4.98
C TYR A 330 19.52 -5.92 -5.21
N HIS A 331 19.46 -4.67 -5.64
CA HIS A 331 18.23 -4.05 -6.12
C HIS A 331 18.44 -3.36 -7.48
N LYS A 332 17.37 -3.17 -8.21
CA LYS A 332 17.37 -2.45 -9.50
C LYS A 332 16.01 -1.79 -9.77
N ASP A 333 16.01 -0.82 -10.66
CA ASP A 333 14.76 -0.30 -11.22
C ASP A 333 14.06 -1.41 -12.00
N PHE A 334 12.76 -1.56 -11.78
CA PHE A 334 11.93 -2.54 -12.47
C PHE A 334 10.99 -1.87 -13.47
N ILE A 335 10.29 -0.80 -13.05
CA ILE A 335 9.47 0.03 -13.93
C ILE A 335 9.78 1.49 -13.64
N THR A 336 10.07 2.25 -14.71
CA THR A 336 10.33 3.69 -14.66
C THR A 336 9.42 4.42 -15.65
N GLY A 337 9.54 5.77 -15.74
CA GLY A 337 8.83 6.57 -16.75
C GLY A 337 7.69 7.43 -16.22
N TRP A 338 7.22 7.23 -14.99
CA TRP A 338 6.24 8.14 -14.37
C TRP A 338 6.80 9.56 -14.13
N LEU A 339 8.11 9.69 -13.97
CA LEU A 339 8.80 10.97 -13.89
C LEU A 339 9.57 11.23 -15.18
N GLN A 340 9.10 12.20 -15.95
CA GLN A 340 9.73 12.66 -17.19
C GLN A 340 10.63 13.88 -16.93
N LYS A 341 11.85 13.86 -17.45
CA LYS A 341 12.82 14.95 -17.32
C LYS A 341 13.25 15.41 -18.71
N ASN A 342 12.70 16.56 -19.16
CA ASN A 342 12.99 17.10 -20.49
C ASN A 342 13.45 18.57 -20.38
N ASN A 343 14.65 18.88 -20.88
CA ASN A 343 15.20 20.24 -20.91
C ASN A 343 15.13 20.99 -19.57
N GLY A 344 15.39 20.28 -18.45
CA GLY A 344 15.35 20.85 -17.10
C GLY A 344 13.94 20.99 -16.51
N GLN A 345 12.90 20.63 -17.25
CA GLN A 345 11.52 20.54 -16.75
C GLN A 345 11.22 19.12 -16.26
N GLU A 346 10.48 19.01 -15.17
CA GLU A 346 10.04 17.75 -14.60
C GLU A 346 8.51 17.65 -14.68
N LYS A 347 8.02 16.57 -15.32
CA LYS A 347 6.59 16.26 -15.42
C LYS A 347 6.32 14.92 -14.75
N VAL A 348 5.40 14.90 -13.80
CA VAL A 348 4.91 13.66 -13.16
C VAL A 348 3.68 13.21 -13.94
N LEU A 349 3.69 11.98 -14.42
CA LEU A 349 2.59 11.36 -15.17
C LEU A 349 1.70 10.51 -14.27
N GLY A 350 2.24 10.00 -13.15
CA GLY A 350 1.55 9.17 -12.18
C GLY A 350 2.42 8.97 -10.94
N ARG A 351 1.88 8.29 -9.95
CA ARG A 351 2.53 7.99 -8.67
C ARG A 351 2.21 6.55 -8.26
N PRO A 352 3.06 5.56 -8.60
CA PRO A 352 2.83 4.18 -8.20
C PRO A 352 2.79 4.08 -6.67
N ALA A 353 1.75 3.44 -6.13
CA ALA A 353 1.45 3.49 -4.71
C ALA A 353 1.44 2.12 -4.01
N SER A 354 1.12 1.04 -4.74
CA SER A 354 1.06 -0.32 -4.20
C SER A 354 1.45 -1.32 -5.26
N VAL A 355 2.02 -2.44 -4.85
CA VAL A 355 2.22 -3.65 -5.66
C VAL A 355 1.44 -4.77 -5.00
N PHE A 356 0.82 -5.61 -5.80
CA PHE A 356 0.07 -6.80 -5.35
C PHE A 356 0.27 -7.94 -6.34
N GLN A 357 0.68 -9.12 -5.87
CA GLN A 357 0.73 -10.34 -6.68
C GLN A 357 -0.65 -10.96 -6.77
N LYS A 358 -1.14 -11.14 -8.01
CA LYS A 358 -2.38 -11.86 -8.26
C LYS A 358 -2.20 -13.38 -8.18
N SER A 359 -3.32 -14.07 -7.96
CA SER A 359 -3.38 -15.54 -7.99
C SER A 359 -2.94 -16.17 -9.33
N ASP A 360 -3.00 -15.41 -10.45
CA ASP A 360 -2.51 -15.84 -11.77
C ASP A 360 -1.00 -15.59 -11.99
N GLY A 361 -0.29 -15.11 -10.97
CA GLY A 361 1.13 -14.79 -10.99
C GLY A 361 1.50 -13.49 -11.69
N SER A 362 0.54 -12.72 -12.22
CA SER A 362 0.78 -11.33 -12.64
C SER A 362 0.84 -10.42 -11.42
N ILE A 363 1.38 -9.20 -11.57
CA ILE A 363 1.31 -8.19 -10.51
C ILE A 363 0.42 -7.03 -10.92
N LEU A 364 -0.33 -6.49 -9.96
CA LEU A 364 -1.07 -5.25 -10.09
C LEU A 364 -0.31 -4.11 -9.41
N ILE A 365 -0.36 -2.92 -9.99
CA ILE A 365 0.25 -1.72 -9.44
C ILE A 365 -0.81 -0.62 -9.42
N SER A 366 -1.15 -0.13 -8.25
CA SER A 366 -2.04 1.03 -8.12
C SER A 366 -1.25 2.32 -8.32
N ASP A 367 -1.90 3.32 -8.90
CA ASP A 367 -1.34 4.65 -9.16
C ASP A 367 -2.36 5.72 -8.75
N ASP A 368 -2.14 6.33 -7.58
CA ASP A 368 -3.07 7.32 -7.00
C ASP A 368 -2.90 8.73 -7.61
N GLY A 369 -1.85 8.93 -8.38
CA GLY A 369 -1.64 10.15 -9.15
C GLY A 369 -2.33 10.15 -10.51
N ALA A 370 -2.44 8.96 -11.13
CA ALA A 370 -3.07 8.77 -12.44
C ALA A 370 -4.48 8.16 -12.36
N ASN A 371 -4.93 7.71 -11.18
CA ASN A 371 -6.23 7.04 -10.98
C ASN A 371 -6.41 5.76 -11.80
N VAL A 372 -5.35 4.96 -11.90
CA VAL A 372 -5.33 3.71 -12.65
C VAL A 372 -4.74 2.56 -11.83
N ILE A 373 -5.02 1.35 -12.27
CA ILE A 373 -4.31 0.15 -11.86
C ILE A 373 -3.68 -0.47 -13.10
N TYR A 374 -2.38 -0.70 -13.06
CA TYR A 374 -1.64 -1.41 -14.10
C TYR A 374 -1.60 -2.90 -13.79
N ARG A 375 -1.49 -3.71 -14.84
CA ARG A 375 -1.14 -5.13 -14.76
C ARG A 375 0.19 -5.37 -15.45
N VAL A 376 1.08 -6.08 -14.78
CA VAL A 376 2.36 -6.52 -15.33
C VAL A 376 2.34 -8.05 -15.47
N SER A 377 2.70 -8.52 -16.65
CA SER A 377 2.77 -9.92 -16.99
C SER A 377 4.09 -10.23 -17.67
N TYR A 378 4.55 -11.49 -17.60
CA TYR A 378 5.71 -11.96 -18.35
C TYR A 378 5.25 -12.77 -19.56
N GLN A 379 5.76 -12.43 -20.73
CA GLN A 379 5.49 -13.19 -21.96
C GLN A 379 6.52 -14.30 -22.07
N GLN A 380 6.10 -15.53 -21.79
CA GLN A 380 6.92 -16.71 -22.09
C GLN A 380 7.12 -16.76 -23.62
N SER A 381 8.40 -16.61 -24.04
CA SER A 381 8.79 -16.69 -25.46
C SER A 381 8.75 -18.13 -25.99
#